data_190e772d9c409e33e093a15d8ee98210
#
_entry.id   190e772d9c409e33e093a15d8ee98210
#
_cell.length_a   1.000
_cell.length_b   1.000
_cell.length_c   1.000
_cell.angle_alpha   90.00
_cell.angle_beta   90.00
_cell.angle_gamma   90.00
#
_symmetry.space_group_name_H-M   'P 1'
#
loop_
_entity.id
_entity.type
_entity.pdbx_description
1 polymer ?
#
loop_
_entity_poly.entity_id
_entity_poly.type
_entity_poly.pdbx_seq_one_letter_code
_entity_poly.pdbx_strand_id
1 'polypeptide(L)'
;MPTGAYNVRRNGKLAGRNTTANIDIVTKTDRPGIDIIIKSGTKGERVDIPVILTETGLDDLVYNDFYVEDGADVVIVAGCGIHNAGGLKSEHDGIHAFHIGKNAKVLYIEKHYGEGEGTGERILNPTTLIEIAEGGSMTMETAQIKGVDSAIRKTDAVLSDGATLIIREKIMTHGKQYAETNFHVALNGKDSGARVISRSIAKDDSRQKYISCIDGNNLCTGHTECDAIIMDNGAVTAKPELNANNVEARLIHEAAIGKIAGEQLIKLMSLGLTEKEAEEKIVNGFLK
;
A
#
# COMPACT_ATOMS: atom_id res chain seq x y z
N MET A 1 -10.74 -19.66 -7.74
CA MET A 1 -10.73 -18.49 -8.65
C MET A 1 -11.72 -17.47 -8.11
N PRO A 2 -11.45 -16.17 -8.18
CA PRO A 2 -12.44 -15.13 -7.87
C PRO A 2 -13.67 -15.27 -8.75
N THR A 3 -14.81 -14.76 -8.30
CA THR A 3 -16.09 -14.86 -9.04
C THR A 3 -16.38 -13.62 -9.92
N GLY A 4 -15.61 -12.52 -9.74
CA GLY A 4 -15.75 -11.29 -10.53
C GLY A 4 -14.73 -11.17 -11.66
N ALA A 5 -14.35 -9.94 -11.99
CA ALA A 5 -13.23 -9.67 -12.88
C ALA A 5 -11.91 -10.03 -12.19
N TYR A 6 -11.00 -10.67 -12.89
CA TYR A 6 -9.68 -10.98 -12.36
C TYR A 6 -8.62 -11.16 -13.42
N ASN A 7 -7.36 -10.94 -13.03
CA ASN A 7 -6.17 -11.30 -13.81
C ASN A 7 -5.10 -11.88 -12.88
N VAL A 8 -4.97 -13.19 -12.91
CA VAL A 8 -3.99 -13.93 -12.09
C VAL A 8 -2.69 -14.08 -12.87
N ARG A 9 -1.57 -13.65 -12.27
CA ARG A 9 -0.22 -13.88 -12.80
C ARG A 9 0.51 -14.89 -11.93
N ARG A 10 1.27 -15.78 -12.57
CA ARG A 10 2.17 -16.71 -11.91
C ARG A 10 3.49 -16.75 -12.65
N ASN A 11 4.60 -16.51 -11.94
CA ASN A 11 5.97 -16.55 -12.49
C ASN A 11 6.08 -15.71 -13.78
N GLY A 12 5.62 -14.45 -13.74
CA GLY A 12 5.65 -13.52 -14.86
C GLY A 12 4.65 -13.79 -15.99
N LYS A 13 3.82 -14.85 -15.90
CA LYS A 13 2.91 -15.28 -16.98
C LYS A 13 1.44 -15.16 -16.54
N LEU A 14 0.55 -14.99 -17.51
CA LEU A 14 -0.89 -15.06 -17.29
C LEU A 14 -1.28 -16.50 -16.91
N ALA A 15 -1.91 -16.66 -15.75
CA ALA A 15 -2.44 -17.93 -15.26
C ALA A 15 -3.96 -18.04 -15.38
N GLY A 16 -4.66 -16.91 -15.44
CA GLY A 16 -6.10 -16.88 -15.66
C GLY A 16 -6.61 -15.45 -15.69
N ARG A 17 -7.68 -15.23 -16.46
CA ARG A 17 -8.35 -13.95 -16.61
C ARG A 17 -9.85 -14.14 -16.77
N ASN A 18 -10.63 -13.22 -16.20
CA ASN A 18 -12.06 -13.09 -16.43
C ASN A 18 -12.44 -11.62 -16.44
N THR A 19 -13.42 -11.27 -17.27
CA THR A 19 -14.02 -9.94 -17.35
C THR A 19 -15.50 -10.01 -16.98
N THR A 20 -16.14 -8.86 -16.78
CA THR A 20 -17.59 -8.77 -16.57
C THR A 20 -18.21 -7.88 -17.65
N ALA A 21 -19.51 -7.65 -17.60
CA ALA A 21 -20.17 -6.71 -18.51
C ALA A 21 -19.67 -5.27 -18.33
N ASN A 22 -19.20 -4.93 -17.12
CA ASN A 22 -18.80 -3.57 -16.75
C ASN A 22 -17.28 -3.41 -16.58
N ILE A 23 -16.50 -4.49 -16.58
CA ILE A 23 -15.06 -4.46 -16.34
C ILE A 23 -14.35 -5.26 -17.43
N ASP A 24 -13.58 -4.55 -18.25
CA ASP A 24 -12.71 -5.13 -19.25
C ASP A 24 -11.26 -5.18 -18.77
N ILE A 25 -10.52 -6.21 -19.19
CA ILE A 25 -9.08 -6.37 -18.88
C ILE A 25 -8.35 -6.67 -20.18
N VAL A 26 -7.54 -5.73 -20.63
CA VAL A 26 -6.82 -5.79 -21.91
C VAL A 26 -5.33 -5.94 -21.66
N THR A 27 -4.67 -6.83 -22.40
CA THR A 27 -3.19 -6.95 -22.32
C THR A 27 -2.54 -5.77 -23.05
N LYS A 28 -1.58 -5.13 -22.43
CA LYS A 28 -0.76 -4.10 -23.07
C LYS A 28 0.07 -4.70 -24.21
N THR A 29 0.29 -3.92 -25.26
CA THR A 29 1.06 -4.34 -26.45
C THR A 29 2.48 -3.78 -26.49
N ASP A 30 2.74 -2.75 -25.70
CA ASP A 30 4.00 -1.99 -25.67
C ASP A 30 4.94 -2.44 -24.53
N ARG A 31 4.38 -3.02 -23.46
CA ARG A 31 5.11 -3.42 -22.25
C ARG A 31 4.36 -4.52 -21.49
N PRO A 32 5.03 -5.29 -20.58
CA PRO A 32 4.34 -6.28 -19.77
C PRO A 32 3.29 -5.62 -18.87
N GLY A 33 2.02 -6.06 -18.94
CA GLY A 33 0.97 -5.52 -18.10
C GLY A 33 -0.41 -5.56 -18.72
N ILE A 34 -1.33 -4.85 -18.09
CA ILE A 34 -2.75 -4.81 -18.46
C ILE A 34 -3.35 -3.42 -18.26
N ASP A 35 -4.37 -3.12 -19.06
CA ASP A 35 -5.31 -2.03 -18.84
C ASP A 35 -6.60 -2.63 -18.27
N ILE A 36 -7.04 -2.13 -17.12
CA ILE A 36 -8.30 -2.50 -16.47
C ILE A 36 -9.24 -1.32 -16.66
N ILE A 37 -10.30 -1.52 -17.44
CA ILE A 37 -11.27 -0.49 -17.79
C ILE A 37 -12.57 -0.78 -17.04
N ILE A 38 -12.91 0.09 -16.09
CA ILE A 38 -14.11 0.02 -15.27
C ILE A 38 -15.07 1.07 -15.77
N LYS A 39 -16.16 0.62 -16.39
CA LYS A 39 -17.13 1.47 -17.11
C LYS A 39 -17.88 2.41 -16.17
N SER A 40 -18.28 3.55 -16.70
CA SER A 40 -19.05 4.57 -15.99
C SER A 40 -20.28 3.97 -15.29
N GLY A 41 -20.51 4.42 -14.05
CA GLY A 41 -21.66 4.00 -13.25
C GLY A 41 -21.60 2.57 -12.70
N THR A 42 -20.52 1.81 -12.93
CA THR A 42 -20.32 0.48 -12.31
C THR A 42 -20.46 0.56 -10.80
N LYS A 43 -21.21 -0.34 -10.16
CA LYS A 43 -21.45 -0.34 -8.71
C LYS A 43 -21.26 -1.73 -8.10
N GLY A 44 -20.53 -1.78 -6.98
CA GLY A 44 -20.42 -2.99 -6.16
C GLY A 44 -19.64 -4.13 -6.80
N GLU A 45 -18.91 -3.88 -7.88
CA GLU A 45 -18.07 -4.89 -8.52
C GLU A 45 -16.66 -4.90 -7.94
N ARG A 46 -15.97 -6.01 -8.15
CA ARG A 46 -14.61 -6.25 -7.66
C ARG A 46 -13.70 -6.74 -8.77
N VAL A 47 -12.45 -6.27 -8.73
CA VAL A 47 -11.35 -6.75 -9.57
C VAL A 47 -10.26 -7.35 -8.70
N ASP A 48 -9.80 -8.55 -9.00
CA ASP A 48 -8.68 -9.22 -8.32
C ASP A 48 -7.49 -9.36 -9.27
N ILE A 49 -6.33 -8.87 -8.86
CA ILE A 49 -5.07 -8.95 -9.65
C ILE A 49 -3.91 -9.57 -8.85
N PRO A 50 -4.03 -10.82 -8.39
CA PRO A 50 -2.96 -11.46 -7.64
C PRO A 50 -1.76 -11.82 -8.53
N VAL A 51 -0.56 -11.64 -7.97
CA VAL A 51 0.71 -12.07 -8.55
C VAL A 51 1.39 -13.06 -7.59
N ILE A 52 1.87 -14.19 -8.12
CA ILE A 52 2.54 -15.21 -7.33
C ILE A 52 3.83 -15.61 -8.04
N LEU A 53 4.96 -15.45 -7.36
CA LEU A 53 6.27 -15.96 -7.80
C LEU A 53 6.62 -17.17 -6.96
N THR A 54 6.90 -18.30 -7.62
CA THR A 54 7.27 -19.57 -6.98
C THR A 54 8.60 -20.15 -7.50
N GLU A 55 9.19 -19.51 -8.48
CA GLU A 55 10.49 -19.89 -9.04
C GLU A 55 11.54 -18.92 -8.50
N THR A 56 12.69 -19.46 -8.09
CA THR A 56 13.84 -18.65 -7.65
C THR A 56 14.50 -17.94 -8.83
N GLY A 57 15.04 -16.74 -8.60
CA GLY A 57 15.76 -15.98 -9.63
C GLY A 57 14.85 -15.22 -10.62
N LEU A 58 13.57 -15.08 -10.32
CA LEU A 58 12.67 -14.28 -11.16
C LEU A 58 12.78 -12.79 -10.85
N ASP A 59 12.76 -12.00 -11.93
CA ASP A 59 12.60 -10.56 -11.92
C ASP A 59 11.36 -10.23 -12.77
N ASP A 60 10.27 -9.81 -12.14
CA ASP A 60 8.96 -9.59 -12.77
C ASP A 60 8.51 -8.13 -12.64
N LEU A 61 8.74 -7.36 -13.67
CA LEU A 61 8.23 -5.99 -13.81
C LEU A 61 6.92 -5.99 -14.57
N VAL A 62 5.87 -5.36 -14.00
CA VAL A 62 4.54 -5.30 -14.62
C VAL A 62 3.88 -3.93 -14.47
N TYR A 63 3.18 -3.49 -15.51
CA TYR A 63 2.46 -2.20 -15.58
C TYR A 63 0.95 -2.45 -15.65
N ASN A 64 0.21 -2.02 -14.64
CA ASN A 64 -1.24 -2.16 -14.59
C ASN A 64 -1.88 -0.78 -14.48
N ASP A 65 -2.60 -0.35 -15.53
CA ASP A 65 -3.31 0.91 -15.53
C ASP A 65 -4.81 0.66 -15.29
N PHE A 66 -5.37 1.37 -14.33
CA PHE A 66 -6.77 1.29 -13.93
C PHE A 66 -7.50 2.54 -14.39
N TYR A 67 -8.35 2.40 -15.38
CA TYR A 67 -9.23 3.45 -15.87
C TYR A 67 -10.59 3.29 -15.21
N VAL A 68 -10.84 4.05 -14.15
CA VAL A 68 -12.10 4.03 -13.41
C VAL A 68 -12.93 5.20 -13.90
N GLU A 69 -13.92 4.91 -14.75
CA GLU A 69 -14.72 5.95 -15.37
C GLU A 69 -15.68 6.64 -14.38
N ASP A 70 -16.28 7.75 -14.82
CA ASP A 70 -17.10 8.63 -13.99
C ASP A 70 -18.21 7.89 -13.23
N GLY A 71 -18.33 8.20 -11.95
CA GLY A 71 -19.36 7.68 -11.06
C GLY A 71 -19.24 6.19 -10.73
N ALA A 72 -18.22 5.47 -11.16
CA ALA A 72 -18.01 4.07 -10.77
C ALA A 72 -17.72 3.95 -9.25
N ASP A 73 -18.07 2.80 -8.66
CA ASP A 73 -17.82 2.48 -7.24
C ASP A 73 -17.39 1.02 -7.14
N VAL A 74 -16.09 0.79 -6.93
CA VAL A 74 -15.48 -0.53 -7.09
C VAL A 74 -14.44 -0.84 -6.03
N VAL A 75 -14.24 -2.14 -5.81
CA VAL A 75 -13.15 -2.68 -4.98
C VAL A 75 -12.10 -3.31 -5.89
N ILE A 76 -10.84 -2.90 -5.74
CA ILE A 76 -9.71 -3.47 -6.47
C ILE A 76 -8.80 -4.14 -5.45
N VAL A 77 -8.49 -5.42 -5.65
CA VAL A 77 -7.65 -6.19 -4.73
C VAL A 77 -6.42 -6.68 -5.46
N ALA A 78 -5.27 -6.17 -5.05
CA ALA A 78 -3.97 -6.65 -5.46
C ALA A 78 -3.34 -7.51 -4.37
N GLY A 79 -2.52 -8.46 -4.75
CA GLY A 79 -1.75 -9.25 -3.81
C GLY A 79 -0.51 -9.79 -4.49
N CYS A 80 0.66 -9.51 -3.91
CA CYS A 80 1.92 -10.02 -4.42
C CYS A 80 2.53 -10.96 -3.38
N GLY A 81 2.73 -12.22 -3.77
CA GLY A 81 3.36 -13.25 -2.95
C GLY A 81 4.61 -13.79 -3.61
N ILE A 82 5.73 -13.84 -2.89
CA ILE A 82 6.96 -14.48 -3.32
C ILE A 82 7.23 -15.68 -2.43
N HIS A 83 7.13 -16.89 -3.01
CA HIS A 83 7.60 -18.12 -2.38
C HIS A 83 8.96 -18.48 -2.97
N ASN A 84 10.04 -18.17 -2.26
CA ASN A 84 11.40 -18.47 -2.71
C ASN A 84 11.99 -19.63 -1.91
N ALA A 85 12.11 -20.81 -2.55
CA ALA A 85 12.73 -22.00 -1.97
C ALA A 85 14.20 -22.17 -2.39
N GLY A 86 14.74 -21.28 -3.23
CA GLY A 86 16.10 -21.38 -3.77
C GLY A 86 17.08 -20.35 -3.21
N GLY A 87 18.25 -20.28 -3.82
CA GLY A 87 19.34 -19.38 -3.39
C GLY A 87 19.46 -18.09 -4.18
N LEU A 88 18.66 -17.88 -5.23
CA LEU A 88 18.69 -16.67 -6.04
C LEU A 88 17.60 -15.68 -5.57
N LYS A 89 17.87 -14.39 -5.71
CA LYS A 89 16.92 -13.31 -5.45
C LYS A 89 15.68 -13.45 -6.35
N SER A 90 14.49 -13.24 -5.80
CA SER A 90 13.25 -13.08 -6.57
C SER A 90 12.65 -11.71 -6.29
N GLU A 91 12.28 -10.98 -7.34
CA GLU A 91 11.82 -9.61 -7.28
C GLU A 91 10.53 -9.41 -8.09
N HIS A 92 9.62 -8.61 -7.55
CA HIS A 92 8.44 -8.17 -8.27
C HIS A 92 8.25 -6.66 -8.11
N ASP A 93 8.23 -5.99 -9.25
CA ASP A 93 8.03 -4.55 -9.37
C ASP A 93 6.68 -4.29 -10.06
N GLY A 94 5.64 -4.08 -9.26
CA GLY A 94 4.32 -3.70 -9.75
C GLY A 94 4.20 -2.19 -9.88
N ILE A 95 3.97 -1.69 -11.10
CA ILE A 95 3.64 -0.29 -11.34
C ILE A 95 2.14 -0.20 -11.61
N HIS A 96 1.41 0.44 -10.70
CA HIS A 96 -0.04 0.59 -10.74
C HIS A 96 -0.42 2.06 -10.95
N ALA A 97 -1.01 2.39 -12.08
CA ALA A 97 -1.51 3.73 -12.36
C ALA A 97 -3.04 3.77 -12.28
N PHE A 98 -3.58 4.64 -11.44
CA PHE A 98 -5.01 4.83 -11.24
C PHE A 98 -5.45 6.15 -11.83
N HIS A 99 -6.32 6.08 -12.85
CA HIS A 99 -7.01 7.22 -13.44
C HIS A 99 -8.46 7.17 -12.97
N ILE A 100 -8.78 7.95 -11.92
CA ILE A 100 -10.08 7.93 -11.25
C ILE A 100 -10.93 9.09 -11.75
N GLY A 101 -12.04 8.76 -12.42
CA GLY A 101 -12.98 9.68 -13.02
C GLY A 101 -13.79 10.49 -12.00
N LYS A 102 -14.60 11.44 -12.51
CA LYS A 102 -15.41 12.32 -11.68
C LYS A 102 -16.41 11.54 -10.83
N ASN A 103 -16.47 11.90 -9.54
CA ASN A 103 -17.35 11.27 -8.55
C ASN A 103 -17.21 9.73 -8.46
N ALA A 104 -16.14 9.15 -9.00
CA ALA A 104 -15.85 7.73 -8.85
C ALA A 104 -15.28 7.43 -7.47
N LYS A 105 -15.49 6.18 -7.00
CA LYS A 105 -15.01 5.71 -5.70
C LYS A 105 -14.24 4.42 -5.87
N VAL A 106 -13.02 4.38 -5.31
CA VAL A 106 -12.16 3.21 -5.36
C VAL A 106 -11.75 2.81 -3.94
N LEU A 107 -11.98 1.55 -3.59
CA LEU A 107 -11.30 0.90 -2.48
C LEU A 107 -10.21 -0.01 -3.07
N TYR A 108 -8.95 0.35 -2.87
CA TYR A 108 -7.80 -0.45 -3.29
C TYR A 108 -7.17 -1.14 -2.08
N ILE A 109 -7.10 -2.46 -2.13
CA ILE A 109 -6.52 -3.30 -1.07
C ILE A 109 -5.31 -4.03 -1.64
N GLU A 110 -4.13 -3.80 -1.06
CA GLU A 110 -2.91 -4.45 -1.49
C GLU A 110 -2.25 -5.21 -0.33
N LYS A 111 -1.88 -6.46 -0.58
CA LYS A 111 -1.20 -7.30 0.41
C LYS A 111 0.08 -7.89 -0.16
N HIS A 112 1.17 -7.69 0.56
CA HIS A 112 2.48 -8.22 0.23
C HIS A 112 2.92 -9.23 1.26
N TYR A 113 3.42 -10.38 0.80
CA TYR A 113 4.00 -11.39 1.68
C TYR A 113 5.14 -12.14 0.99
N GLY A 114 6.10 -12.58 1.79
CA GLY A 114 7.18 -13.47 1.38
C GLY A 114 7.16 -14.75 2.20
N GLU A 115 7.53 -15.85 1.60
CA GLU A 115 7.70 -17.15 2.28
C GLU A 115 8.72 -18.03 1.57
N GLY A 116 9.00 -19.21 2.12
CA GLY A 116 9.94 -20.19 1.60
C GLY A 116 11.21 -20.27 2.43
N GLU A 117 11.82 -21.45 2.43
CA GLU A 117 13.03 -21.77 3.21
C GLU A 117 14.34 -21.47 2.47
N GLY A 118 14.26 -20.94 1.25
CA GLY A 118 15.43 -20.57 0.47
C GLY A 118 16.20 -19.38 1.06
N THR A 119 17.47 -19.28 0.71
CA THR A 119 18.37 -18.19 1.13
C THR A 119 18.32 -16.98 0.21
N GLY A 120 17.65 -17.08 -0.95
CA GLY A 120 17.48 -15.98 -1.88
C GLY A 120 16.49 -14.94 -1.36
N GLU A 121 16.81 -13.67 -1.55
CA GLU A 121 15.98 -12.54 -1.11
C GLU A 121 14.63 -12.49 -1.82
N ARG A 122 13.61 -11.99 -1.13
CA ARG A 122 12.25 -11.70 -1.61
C ARG A 122 12.05 -10.19 -1.60
N ILE A 123 12.02 -9.60 -2.79
CA ILE A 123 12.00 -8.15 -2.97
C ILE A 123 10.68 -7.74 -3.63
N LEU A 124 10.04 -6.72 -3.07
CA LEU A 124 8.79 -6.14 -3.58
C LEU A 124 8.91 -4.61 -3.61
N ASN A 125 8.98 -4.02 -4.81
CA ASN A 125 9.10 -2.58 -4.99
C ASN A 125 7.87 -2.00 -5.73
N PRO A 126 6.72 -1.87 -5.07
CA PRO A 126 5.52 -1.35 -5.71
C PRO A 126 5.64 0.15 -5.96
N THR A 127 5.19 0.58 -7.13
CA THR A 127 4.98 1.99 -7.46
C THR A 127 3.50 2.21 -7.77
N THR A 128 2.89 3.19 -7.11
CA THR A 128 1.48 3.55 -7.31
C THR A 128 1.38 5.00 -7.74
N LEU A 129 0.77 5.24 -8.90
CA LEU A 129 0.50 6.56 -9.44
C LEU A 129 -1.02 6.79 -9.40
N ILE A 130 -1.47 7.93 -8.84
CA ILE A 130 -2.88 8.18 -8.59
C ILE A 130 -3.26 9.56 -9.13
N GLU A 131 -4.23 9.58 -10.02
CA GLU A 131 -4.88 10.80 -10.48
C GLU A 131 -6.37 10.73 -10.13
N ILE A 132 -6.85 11.69 -9.35
CA ILE A 132 -8.27 11.74 -8.94
C ILE A 132 -8.90 12.98 -9.50
N ALA A 133 -9.89 12.78 -10.39
CA ALA A 133 -10.69 13.85 -10.97
C ALA A 133 -11.67 14.45 -9.95
N GLU A 134 -12.36 15.52 -10.35
CA GLU A 134 -13.31 16.29 -9.53
C GLU A 134 -14.30 15.40 -8.77
N GLY A 135 -14.36 15.57 -7.45
CA GLY A 135 -15.26 14.82 -6.56
C GLY A 135 -14.96 13.32 -6.43
N GLY A 136 -13.95 12.82 -7.11
CA GLY A 136 -13.54 11.42 -7.01
C GLY A 136 -12.90 11.09 -5.67
N SER A 137 -12.86 9.80 -5.31
CA SER A 137 -12.28 9.36 -4.04
C SER A 137 -11.58 8.02 -4.15
N MET A 138 -10.47 7.89 -3.40
CA MET A 138 -9.76 6.61 -3.24
C MET A 138 -9.45 6.36 -1.78
N THR A 139 -9.70 5.13 -1.34
CA THR A 139 -9.10 4.58 -0.12
C THR A 139 -8.12 3.48 -0.53
N MET A 140 -6.87 3.62 -0.14
CA MET A 140 -5.80 2.66 -0.36
C MET A 140 -5.41 2.02 0.97
N GLU A 141 -5.55 0.70 1.06
CA GLU A 141 -5.16 -0.09 2.24
C GLU A 141 -4.04 -1.03 1.85
N THR A 142 -2.86 -0.85 2.44
CA THR A 142 -1.69 -1.68 2.15
C THR A 142 -1.23 -2.42 3.40
N ALA A 143 -0.82 -3.68 3.23
CA ALA A 143 -0.29 -4.48 4.31
C ALA A 143 0.93 -5.30 3.87
N GLN A 144 2.04 -5.14 4.59
CA GLN A 144 3.26 -5.93 4.44
C GLN A 144 3.72 -6.40 5.82
N ILE A 145 3.33 -7.61 6.20
CA ILE A 145 3.48 -8.07 7.59
C ILE A 145 4.49 -9.20 7.73
N LYS A 146 4.82 -9.94 6.66
CA LYS A 146 5.62 -11.16 6.79
C LYS A 146 6.50 -11.43 5.58
N GLY A 147 7.78 -11.73 5.86
CA GLY A 147 8.67 -12.48 4.98
C GLY A 147 9.20 -11.77 3.74
N VAL A 148 8.94 -10.49 3.58
CA VAL A 148 9.56 -9.66 2.52
C VAL A 148 10.89 -9.15 3.07
N ASP A 149 11.98 -9.46 2.38
CA ASP A 149 13.33 -9.11 2.86
C ASP A 149 13.67 -7.65 2.60
N SER A 150 13.23 -7.12 1.45
CA SER A 150 13.36 -5.70 1.11
C SER A 150 12.14 -5.20 0.35
N ALA A 151 11.65 -4.02 0.70
CA ALA A 151 10.59 -3.33 -0.04
C ALA A 151 10.85 -1.83 -0.10
N ILE A 152 10.72 -1.26 -1.31
CA ILE A 152 10.72 0.19 -1.52
C ILE A 152 9.42 0.55 -2.23
N ARG A 153 8.46 1.08 -1.46
CA ARG A 153 7.18 1.57 -1.98
C ARG A 153 7.29 3.04 -2.39
N LYS A 154 6.75 3.36 -3.56
CA LYS A 154 6.55 4.74 -4.01
C LYS A 154 5.10 4.98 -4.33
N THR A 155 4.54 6.09 -3.86
CA THR A 155 3.16 6.49 -4.16
C THR A 155 3.15 7.97 -4.46
N ASP A 156 2.72 8.33 -5.67
CA ASP A 156 2.53 9.71 -6.13
C ASP A 156 1.07 9.93 -6.45
N ALA A 157 0.47 11.00 -5.90
CA ALA A 157 -0.94 11.30 -6.08
C ALA A 157 -1.17 12.77 -6.44
N VAL A 158 -2.10 13.00 -7.37
CA VAL A 158 -2.58 14.33 -7.76
C VAL A 158 -4.08 14.39 -7.62
N LEU A 159 -4.59 15.37 -6.85
CA LEU A 159 -6.00 15.52 -6.53
C LEU A 159 -6.56 16.81 -7.12
N SER A 160 -7.67 16.66 -7.87
CA SER A 160 -8.46 17.77 -8.41
C SER A 160 -9.49 18.30 -7.39
N ASP A 161 -10.38 19.22 -7.80
CA ASP A 161 -11.37 19.85 -6.95
C ASP A 161 -12.27 18.84 -6.24
N GLY A 162 -12.43 18.99 -4.93
CA GLY A 162 -13.23 18.11 -4.09
C GLY A 162 -12.77 16.65 -4.02
N ALA A 163 -11.64 16.31 -4.63
CA ALA A 163 -11.12 14.95 -4.63
C ALA A 163 -10.55 14.56 -3.26
N THR A 164 -10.69 13.28 -2.89
CA THR A 164 -10.21 12.79 -1.59
C THR A 164 -9.38 11.52 -1.71
N LEU A 165 -8.29 11.45 -0.91
CA LEU A 165 -7.42 10.28 -0.83
C LEU A 165 -7.19 9.90 0.62
N ILE A 166 -7.42 8.63 0.94
CA ILE A 166 -7.05 8.05 2.24
C ILE A 166 -6.10 6.90 1.99
N ILE A 167 -4.91 6.97 2.59
CA ILE A 167 -3.94 5.86 2.56
C ILE A 167 -3.80 5.31 3.98
N ARG A 168 -3.96 3.99 4.13
CA ARG A 168 -3.70 3.26 5.37
C ARG A 168 -2.68 2.19 5.10
N GLU A 169 -1.51 2.35 5.67
CA GLU A 169 -0.40 1.42 5.53
C GLU A 169 -0.15 0.68 6.83
N LYS A 170 0.11 -0.63 6.73
CA LYS A 170 0.53 -1.48 7.84
C LYS A 170 1.80 -2.23 7.46
N ILE A 171 2.88 -1.99 8.19
CA ILE A 171 4.19 -2.63 7.93
C ILE A 171 4.68 -3.31 9.19
N MET A 172 5.18 -4.54 9.05
CA MET A 172 5.98 -5.20 10.07
C MET A 172 7.26 -5.75 9.43
N THR A 173 8.39 -5.39 10.01
CA THR A 173 9.70 -5.94 9.63
C THR A 173 10.35 -6.62 10.81
N HIS A 174 11.11 -7.69 10.53
CA HIS A 174 11.86 -8.47 11.53
C HIS A 174 13.19 -8.97 10.95
N GLY A 175 14.04 -9.56 11.79
CA GLY A 175 15.36 -10.01 11.35
C GLY A 175 16.19 -8.85 10.83
N LYS A 176 16.64 -8.92 9.59
CA LYS A 176 17.40 -7.87 8.88
C LYS A 176 16.62 -7.20 7.77
N GLN A 177 15.30 -7.34 7.76
CA GLN A 177 14.43 -6.81 6.71
C GLN A 177 14.50 -5.29 6.63
N TYR A 178 14.29 -4.78 5.42
CA TYR A 178 14.23 -3.35 5.13
C TYR A 178 12.90 -2.99 4.47
N ALA A 179 12.28 -1.92 4.94
CA ALA A 179 11.12 -1.33 4.28
C ALA A 179 11.29 0.19 4.17
N GLU A 180 11.09 0.73 2.98
CA GLU A 180 11.03 2.16 2.74
C GLU A 180 9.71 2.51 2.08
N THR A 181 9.04 3.54 2.59
CA THR A 181 7.81 4.06 2.02
C THR A 181 7.99 5.54 1.70
N ASN A 182 7.68 5.90 0.46
CA ASN A 182 7.73 7.27 -0.04
C ASN A 182 6.33 7.65 -0.54
N PHE A 183 5.66 8.57 0.15
CA PHE A 183 4.39 9.16 -0.27
C PHE A 183 4.60 10.61 -0.71
N HIS A 184 4.08 10.95 -1.88
CA HIS A 184 3.96 12.32 -2.35
C HIS A 184 2.51 12.57 -2.79
N VAL A 185 1.88 13.62 -2.25
CA VAL A 185 0.49 13.97 -2.56
C VAL A 185 0.40 15.46 -2.89
N ALA A 186 0.01 15.79 -4.11
CA ALA A 186 -0.25 17.15 -4.57
C ALA A 186 -1.76 17.48 -4.50
N LEU A 187 -2.14 18.37 -3.60
CA LEU A 187 -3.50 18.86 -3.42
C LEU A 187 -3.70 20.11 -4.30
N ASN A 188 -3.98 19.90 -5.59
CA ASN A 188 -4.10 20.96 -6.58
C ASN A 188 -5.51 21.57 -6.65
N GLY A 189 -6.51 20.77 -6.34
CA GLY A 189 -7.90 21.18 -6.43
C GLY A 189 -8.39 21.92 -5.18
N LYS A 190 -9.38 22.82 -5.38
CA LYS A 190 -10.11 23.44 -4.29
C LYS A 190 -10.91 22.39 -3.52
N ASP A 191 -10.96 22.50 -2.20
CA ASP A 191 -11.64 21.57 -1.27
C ASP A 191 -11.14 20.11 -1.40
N SER A 192 -9.93 19.89 -1.97
CA SER A 192 -9.29 18.57 -1.99
C SER A 192 -8.76 18.18 -0.61
N GLY A 193 -8.69 16.88 -0.36
CA GLY A 193 -8.25 16.37 0.93
C GLY A 193 -7.45 15.06 0.86
N ALA A 194 -6.37 14.96 1.65
CA ALA A 194 -5.63 13.72 1.80
C ALA A 194 -5.35 13.37 3.26
N ARG A 195 -5.44 12.07 3.57
CA ARG A 195 -5.01 11.51 4.85
C ARG A 195 -4.12 10.30 4.62
N VAL A 196 -2.88 10.37 5.07
CA VAL A 196 -1.90 9.30 4.96
C VAL A 196 -1.55 8.80 6.37
N ILE A 197 -1.86 7.54 6.66
CA ILE A 197 -1.65 6.91 7.96
C ILE A 197 -0.74 5.70 7.76
N SER A 198 0.44 5.72 8.38
CA SER A 198 1.35 4.58 8.43
C SER A 198 1.48 4.07 9.85
N ARG A 199 1.16 2.79 10.06
CA ARG A 199 1.40 2.07 11.31
C ARG A 199 2.41 0.98 11.09
N SER A 200 3.51 1.02 11.84
CA SER A 200 4.60 0.10 11.59
C SER A 200 5.23 -0.48 12.86
N ILE A 201 5.82 -1.67 12.70
CA ILE A 201 6.57 -2.33 13.78
C ILE A 201 7.91 -2.77 13.21
N ALA A 202 9.00 -2.30 13.81
CA ALA A 202 10.36 -2.73 13.50
C ALA A 202 10.91 -3.57 14.65
N LYS A 203 11.23 -4.83 14.36
CA LYS A 203 11.73 -5.81 15.33
C LYS A 203 13.09 -6.35 14.93
N ASP A 204 13.82 -6.92 15.90
CA ASP A 204 15.17 -7.48 15.75
C ASP A 204 16.16 -6.41 15.24
N ASP A 205 16.89 -6.66 14.14
CA ASP A 205 17.83 -5.71 13.52
C ASP A 205 17.23 -5.02 12.27
N SER A 206 15.91 -5.07 12.11
CA SER A 206 15.24 -4.54 10.92
C SER A 206 15.23 -3.02 10.88
N ARG A 207 15.07 -2.47 9.67
CA ARG A 207 15.11 -1.03 9.41
C ARG A 207 13.89 -0.60 8.62
N GLN A 208 13.31 0.53 9.01
CA GLN A 208 12.22 1.15 8.27
C GLN A 208 12.49 2.63 8.04
N LYS A 209 12.03 3.14 6.89
CA LYS A 209 12.12 4.54 6.54
C LYS A 209 10.79 4.99 5.95
N TYR A 210 10.19 5.98 6.59
CA TYR A 210 8.96 6.63 6.16
C TYR A 210 9.29 8.04 5.66
N ILE A 211 8.90 8.34 4.42
CA ILE A 211 9.00 9.67 3.82
C ILE A 211 7.62 10.04 3.34
N SER A 212 7.13 11.22 3.73
CA SER A 212 5.87 11.74 3.21
C SER A 212 6.04 13.21 2.85
N CYS A 213 5.53 13.60 1.69
CA CYS A 213 5.44 14.97 1.24
C CYS A 213 4.00 15.28 0.86
N ILE A 214 3.43 16.37 1.38
CA ILE A 214 2.13 16.88 1.00
C ILE A 214 2.28 18.32 0.53
N ASP A 215 1.91 18.58 -0.73
CA ASP A 215 1.87 19.91 -1.35
C ASP A 215 0.45 20.46 -1.33
N GLY A 216 0.18 21.44 -0.49
CA GLY A 216 -1.10 22.16 -0.42
C GLY A 216 -1.09 23.35 -1.37
N ASN A 217 -1.58 23.15 -2.59
CA ASN A 217 -1.52 24.14 -3.67
C ASN A 217 -2.79 24.99 -3.80
N ASN A 218 -3.82 24.71 -3.00
CA ASN A 218 -5.11 25.39 -3.04
C ASN A 218 -5.75 25.43 -1.64
N LEU A 219 -7.01 25.88 -1.51
CA LEU A 219 -7.84 25.65 -0.33
C LEU A 219 -8.03 24.13 -0.16
N CYS A 220 -7.27 23.53 0.71
CA CYS A 220 -7.19 22.07 0.84
C CYS A 220 -6.84 21.66 2.27
N THR A 221 -6.98 20.35 2.56
CA THR A 221 -6.59 19.77 3.84
C THR A 221 -5.71 18.55 3.65
N GLY A 222 -4.56 18.51 4.32
CA GLY A 222 -3.65 17.37 4.30
C GLY A 222 -3.29 16.93 5.72
N HIS A 223 -3.35 15.62 5.98
CA HIS A 223 -2.92 15.05 7.26
C HIS A 223 -2.06 13.83 7.01
N THR A 224 -0.87 13.79 7.58
CA THR A 224 -0.01 12.61 7.60
C THR A 224 0.27 12.17 9.03
N GLU A 225 0.14 10.88 9.28
CA GLU A 225 0.34 10.25 10.60
C GLU A 225 1.33 9.09 10.45
N CYS A 226 2.38 9.05 11.29
CA CYS A 226 3.36 7.98 11.29
C CYS A 226 3.56 7.45 12.71
N ASP A 227 2.92 6.34 13.01
CA ASP A 227 3.07 5.66 14.29
C ASP A 227 3.93 4.40 14.14
N ALA A 228 4.93 4.24 15.00
CA ALA A 228 5.80 3.09 14.95
C ALA A 228 6.13 2.54 16.34
N ILE A 229 6.07 1.21 16.46
CA ILE A 229 6.61 0.47 17.61
C ILE A 229 7.99 -0.07 17.24
N ILE A 230 8.98 0.22 18.08
CA ILE A 230 10.34 -0.32 17.96
C ILE A 230 10.53 -1.40 19.03
N MET A 231 10.99 -2.57 18.58
CA MET A 231 11.33 -3.70 19.45
C MET A 231 12.77 -4.14 19.17
N ASP A 232 13.45 -4.66 20.19
CA ASP A 232 14.84 -5.12 20.12
C ASP A 232 15.80 -4.01 19.63
N ASN A 233 16.52 -4.26 18.52
CA ASN A 233 17.43 -3.33 17.86
C ASN A 233 16.81 -2.68 16.60
N GLY A 234 15.50 -2.84 16.39
CA GLY A 234 14.80 -2.26 15.26
C GLY A 234 14.99 -0.74 15.19
N ALA A 235 14.92 -0.18 13.99
CA ALA A 235 15.01 1.27 13.82
C ALA A 235 14.01 1.77 12.78
N VAL A 236 13.41 2.91 13.10
CA VAL A 236 12.47 3.62 12.23
C VAL A 236 12.93 5.06 12.07
N THR A 237 12.95 5.53 10.83
CA THR A 237 13.20 6.95 10.51
C THR A 237 11.98 7.52 9.81
N ALA A 238 11.43 8.62 10.32
CA ALA A 238 10.36 9.38 9.65
C ALA A 238 10.89 10.72 9.14
N LYS A 239 10.53 11.10 7.91
CA LYS A 239 10.88 12.38 7.28
C LYS A 239 9.61 12.97 6.64
N PRO A 240 8.75 13.64 7.41
CA PRO A 240 7.60 14.34 6.86
C PRO A 240 8.02 15.69 6.25
N GLU A 241 7.35 16.05 5.16
CA GLU A 241 7.45 17.35 4.51
C GLU A 241 6.05 17.89 4.23
N LEU A 242 5.77 19.11 4.63
CA LEU A 242 4.50 19.80 4.41
C LEU A 242 4.77 21.14 3.73
N ASN A 243 4.30 21.29 2.51
CA ASN A 243 4.50 22.50 1.70
C ASN A 243 3.14 23.22 1.54
N ALA A 244 2.86 24.20 2.39
CA ALA A 244 1.66 25.03 2.28
C ALA A 244 1.91 26.15 1.26
N ASN A 245 1.67 25.84 -0.02
CA ASN A 245 1.87 26.77 -1.14
C ASN A 245 0.70 27.77 -1.34
N ASN A 246 -0.37 27.56 -0.60
CA ASN A 246 -1.55 28.44 -0.58
C ASN A 246 -1.89 28.82 0.87
N VAL A 247 -2.29 30.06 1.11
CA VAL A 247 -2.62 30.58 2.46
C VAL A 247 -3.81 29.89 3.10
N GLU A 248 -4.67 29.27 2.32
CA GLU A 248 -5.84 28.53 2.78
C GLU A 248 -5.57 27.02 2.95
N ALA A 249 -4.34 26.55 2.61
CA ALA A 249 -3.96 25.16 2.84
C ALA A 249 -3.79 24.87 4.34
N ARG A 250 -4.37 23.76 4.79
CA ARG A 250 -4.28 23.27 6.17
C ARG A 250 -3.60 21.90 6.19
N LEU A 251 -2.33 21.88 6.56
CA LEU A 251 -1.51 20.68 6.57
C LEU A 251 -1.08 20.35 8.00
N ILE A 252 -1.23 19.08 8.37
CA ILE A 252 -0.89 18.58 9.71
C ILE A 252 -0.04 17.33 9.58
N HIS A 253 0.97 17.21 10.44
CA HIS A 253 1.71 15.98 10.65
C HIS A 253 1.72 15.58 12.12
N GLU A 254 1.49 14.27 12.37
CA GLU A 254 1.59 13.66 13.69
C GLU A 254 2.51 12.43 13.62
N ALA A 255 3.32 12.21 14.65
CA ALA A 255 4.16 11.03 14.71
C ALA A 255 4.37 10.57 16.17
N ALA A 256 4.25 9.25 16.37
CA ALA A 256 4.60 8.61 17.63
C ALA A 256 5.51 7.40 17.34
N ILE A 257 6.79 7.53 17.63
CA ILE A 257 7.78 6.47 17.39
C ILE A 257 8.44 6.11 18.73
N GLY A 258 8.29 4.86 19.16
CA GLY A 258 8.86 4.44 20.44
C GLY A 258 8.68 2.97 20.76
N LYS A 259 9.09 2.61 21.99
CA LYS A 259 8.90 1.26 22.52
C LYS A 259 7.46 1.09 23.02
N ILE A 260 7.04 -0.17 23.18
CA ILE A 260 5.82 -0.49 23.93
C ILE A 260 5.95 0.07 25.33
N ALA A 261 4.96 0.83 25.78
CA ALA A 261 4.96 1.39 27.13
C ALA A 261 4.91 0.27 28.17
N GLY A 262 5.85 0.28 29.11
CA GLY A 262 5.95 -0.75 30.17
C GLY A 262 4.66 -0.88 30.98
N GLU A 263 3.93 0.21 31.21
CA GLU A 263 2.63 0.19 31.89
C GLU A 263 1.59 -0.65 31.16
N GLN A 264 1.58 -0.62 29.82
CA GLN A 264 0.67 -1.45 29.01
C GLN A 264 1.00 -2.95 29.15
N LEU A 265 2.30 -3.30 29.14
CA LEU A 265 2.74 -4.67 29.37
C LEU A 265 2.34 -5.14 30.76
N ILE A 266 2.71 -4.38 31.82
CA ILE A 266 2.38 -4.70 33.21
C ILE A 266 0.86 -4.89 33.39
N LYS A 267 0.05 -4.02 32.80
CA LYS A 267 -1.43 -4.13 32.86
C LYS A 267 -1.94 -5.44 32.27
N LEU A 268 -1.44 -5.85 31.11
CA LEU A 268 -1.82 -7.10 30.47
C LEU A 268 -1.30 -8.32 31.26
N MET A 269 -0.08 -8.25 31.76
CA MET A 269 0.50 -9.29 32.62
C MET A 269 -0.26 -9.46 33.95
N SER A 270 -0.77 -8.37 34.53
CA SER A 270 -1.62 -8.43 35.72
C SER A 270 -2.97 -9.13 35.49
N LEU A 271 -3.40 -9.25 34.22
CA LEU A 271 -4.56 -10.02 33.81
C LEU A 271 -4.24 -11.48 33.49
N GLY A 272 -3.00 -11.95 33.78
CA GLY A 272 -2.59 -13.35 33.65
C GLY A 272 -1.89 -13.71 32.35
N LEU A 273 -1.53 -12.73 31.51
CA LEU A 273 -0.75 -12.98 30.30
C LEU A 273 0.74 -13.05 30.64
N THR A 274 1.48 -13.87 29.92
CA THR A 274 2.94 -13.80 29.89
C THR A 274 3.39 -12.50 29.19
N GLU A 275 4.60 -12.06 29.40
CA GLU A 275 5.15 -10.87 28.72
C GLU A 275 5.02 -11.00 27.19
N LYS A 276 5.40 -12.14 26.65
CA LYS A 276 5.28 -12.43 25.21
C LYS A 276 3.84 -12.35 24.69
N GLU A 277 2.87 -12.93 25.41
CA GLU A 277 1.47 -12.84 25.02
C GLU A 277 0.93 -11.40 25.11
N ALA A 278 1.40 -10.63 26.08
CA ALA A 278 1.07 -9.21 26.22
C ALA A 278 1.62 -8.39 25.03
N GLU A 279 2.88 -8.59 24.66
CA GLU A 279 3.48 -7.99 23.47
C GLU A 279 2.71 -8.34 22.21
N GLU A 280 2.43 -9.61 21.95
CA GLU A 280 1.66 -10.07 20.79
C GLU A 280 0.26 -9.43 20.72
N LYS A 281 -0.39 -9.26 21.86
CA LYS A 281 -1.69 -8.59 21.96
C LYS A 281 -1.61 -7.10 21.57
N ILE A 282 -0.58 -6.40 22.07
CA ILE A 282 -0.35 -4.99 21.75
C ILE A 282 -0.02 -4.83 20.27
N VAL A 283 0.91 -5.63 19.74
CA VAL A 283 1.30 -5.65 18.32
C VAL A 283 0.09 -5.87 17.41
N ASN A 284 -0.71 -6.91 17.70
CA ASN A 284 -1.91 -7.22 16.93
C ASN A 284 -2.99 -6.12 17.03
N GLY A 285 -3.10 -5.47 18.19
CA GLY A 285 -4.02 -4.35 18.38
C GLY A 285 -3.60 -3.09 17.63
N PHE A 286 -2.31 -2.82 17.60
CA PHE A 286 -1.73 -1.65 16.94
C PHE A 286 -1.83 -1.71 15.41
N LEU A 287 -1.69 -2.90 14.84
CA LEU A 287 -1.82 -3.15 13.39
C LEU A 287 -3.27 -3.40 12.92
N LYS A 288 -4.27 -3.34 13.80
CA LYS A 288 -5.68 -3.40 13.37
C LYS A 288 -6.15 -2.05 12.84
#